data_f6ab6bdf08f8915743325b535fa16b4b
#
_entry.id   f6ab6bdf08f8915743325b535fa16b4b
#
_cell.length_a   1.000
_cell.length_b   1.000
_cell.length_c   1.000
_cell.angle_alpha   90.00
_cell.angle_beta   90.00
_cell.angle_gamma   90.00
#
_symmetry.space_group_name_H-M   'P 1'
#
loop_
_entity.id
_entity.type
_entity.pdbx_description
1 polymer ?
#
loop_
_entity_poly.entity_id
_entity_poly.type
_entity_poly.pdbx_seq_one_letter_code
_entity_poly.pdbx_strand_id
1 'polypeptide(L)'
;LPTEEILPLKSEAPLIIYIDLKSPYAYLSISPTRKMLGKLGLIADWRPFVLDIPSYLGSAKLDKGGKKVTKQNRTEEQWSGVKYAYFDCRRYANLSDKTIRGTVKIWNTNLPAIGMLWLKSFADLEEQSSQGSMLERYIDAIFEPFWKRELDVEDLSVILRVLEQIDAPTDGFLPYAQGEGATLNTWLQESAFNKGIFGVPTFILPNEPAMDPQHEKFFGREQLPRISWLLKGRQGPAPDVAYLLN
;
A
#
# COMPACT_ATOMS: atom_id res chain seq x y z
N LEU A 1 8.26 0.21 23.73
CA LEU A 1 7.61 -0.05 22.44
C LEU A 1 7.84 1.14 21.52
N PRO A 2 8.05 0.93 20.22
CA PRO A 2 8.10 2.02 19.24
C PRO A 2 6.84 2.88 19.29
N THR A 3 6.96 4.17 19.03
CA THR A 3 5.83 5.09 18.90
C THR A 3 5.86 5.75 17.53
N GLU A 4 4.74 6.33 17.09
CA GLU A 4 4.68 7.05 15.80
C GLU A 4 5.47 8.38 15.83
N GLU A 5 5.96 8.78 16.98
CA GLU A 5 6.82 9.96 17.14
C GLU A 5 8.30 9.68 16.83
N ILE A 6 8.67 8.37 16.72
CA ILE A 6 10.04 7.95 16.42
C ILE A 6 10.19 7.73 14.90
N LEU A 7 11.34 8.12 14.36
CA LEU A 7 11.70 7.73 13.00
C LEU A 7 11.69 6.18 12.85
N PRO A 8 11.17 5.65 11.76
CA PRO A 8 10.70 6.32 10.53
C PRO A 8 9.19 6.67 10.51
N LEU A 9 8.48 6.63 11.62
CA LEU A 9 7.03 6.79 11.67
C LEU A 9 6.58 8.21 12.06
N LYS A 10 7.50 9.06 12.49
CA LYS A 10 7.20 10.49 12.68
C LYS A 10 6.83 11.10 11.33
N SER A 11 5.71 11.79 11.27
CA SER A 11 5.24 12.41 10.06
C SER A 11 4.45 13.69 10.34
N GLU A 12 4.74 14.73 9.56
CA GLU A 12 3.95 15.95 9.50
C GLU A 12 3.14 16.05 8.19
N ALA A 13 3.11 14.95 7.40
CA ALA A 13 2.37 14.91 6.15
C ALA A 13 0.86 15.07 6.41
N PRO A 14 0.16 15.85 5.58
CA PRO A 14 -1.28 16.07 5.72
C PRO A 14 -2.11 14.83 5.38
N LEU A 15 -1.50 13.80 4.82
CA LEU A 15 -2.15 12.55 4.43
C LEU A 15 -1.24 11.36 4.73
N ILE A 16 -1.74 10.42 5.52
CA ILE A 16 -1.09 9.11 5.76
C ILE A 16 -1.83 8.06 4.93
N ILE A 17 -1.10 7.19 4.24
CA ILE A 17 -1.66 6.19 3.33
C ILE A 17 -1.12 4.82 3.65
N TYR A 18 -1.99 3.91 4.05
CA TYR A 18 -1.65 2.51 4.24
C TYR A 18 -1.87 1.71 2.96
N ILE A 19 -0.85 0.96 2.55
CA ILE A 19 -0.86 0.11 1.36
C ILE A 19 -0.25 -1.27 1.65
N ASP A 20 -0.69 -2.27 0.91
CA ASP A 20 -0.06 -3.60 0.88
C ASP A 20 0.20 -4.01 -0.57
N LEU A 21 1.39 -4.53 -0.82
CA LEU A 21 1.82 -5.01 -2.13
C LEU A 21 0.84 -6.03 -2.74
N LYS A 22 0.27 -6.92 -1.93
CA LYS A 22 -0.68 -7.95 -2.40
C LYS A 22 -2.12 -7.45 -2.60
N SER A 23 -2.39 -6.14 -2.38
CA SER A 23 -3.69 -5.55 -2.68
C SER A 23 -3.71 -4.92 -4.07
N PRO A 24 -4.49 -5.44 -5.03
CA PRO A 24 -4.61 -4.83 -6.35
C PRO A 24 -5.29 -3.46 -6.28
N TYR A 25 -6.18 -3.22 -5.31
CA TYR A 25 -6.80 -1.92 -5.10
C TYR A 25 -5.80 -0.88 -4.55
N ALA A 26 -4.86 -1.30 -3.68
CA ALA A 26 -3.76 -0.43 -3.26
C ALA A 26 -2.88 -0.05 -4.47
N TYR A 27 -2.51 -1.03 -5.32
CA TYR A 27 -1.76 -0.76 -6.55
C TYR A 27 -2.45 0.28 -7.46
N LEU A 28 -3.75 0.12 -7.66
CA LEU A 28 -4.55 1.04 -8.49
C LEU A 28 -4.71 2.43 -7.86
N SER A 29 -4.52 2.58 -6.55
CA SER A 29 -4.65 3.86 -5.87
C SER A 29 -3.40 4.73 -5.96
N ILE A 30 -2.22 4.17 -6.19
CA ILE A 30 -0.93 4.88 -6.13
C ILE A 30 -0.91 6.07 -7.11
N SER A 31 -1.08 5.80 -8.40
CA SER A 31 -1.01 6.83 -9.44
C SER A 31 -2.04 7.96 -9.28
N PRO A 32 -3.35 7.70 -9.09
CA PRO A 32 -4.32 8.78 -8.89
C PRO A 32 -4.08 9.57 -7.60
N THR A 33 -3.59 8.92 -6.54
CA THR A 33 -3.23 9.63 -5.30
C THR A 33 -2.06 10.58 -5.52
N ARG A 34 -0.97 10.13 -6.13
CA ARG A 34 0.17 11.00 -6.47
C ARG A 34 -0.22 12.15 -7.38
N LYS A 35 -1.07 11.89 -8.38
CA LYS A 35 -1.61 12.94 -9.26
C LYS A 35 -2.44 13.98 -8.50
N MET A 36 -3.24 13.53 -7.54
CA MET A 36 -4.01 14.43 -6.66
C MET A 36 -3.08 15.28 -5.80
N LEU A 37 -2.12 14.66 -5.11
CA LEU A 37 -1.16 15.35 -4.25
C LEU A 37 -0.30 16.35 -5.03
N GLY A 38 0.22 15.97 -6.20
CA GLY A 38 0.99 16.87 -7.06
C GLY A 38 0.21 18.10 -7.50
N LYS A 39 -1.11 17.97 -7.79
CA LYS A 39 -1.98 19.12 -8.09
C LYS A 39 -2.19 20.06 -6.89
N LEU A 40 -2.03 19.53 -5.66
CA LEU A 40 -2.20 20.28 -4.42
C LEU A 40 -0.89 20.82 -3.88
N GLY A 41 0.26 20.43 -4.45
CA GLY A 41 1.58 20.73 -3.90
C GLY A 41 1.83 20.08 -2.54
N LEU A 42 1.22 18.92 -2.29
CA LEU A 42 1.28 18.19 -1.03
C LEU A 42 2.04 16.87 -1.17
N ILE A 43 2.56 16.38 -0.05
CA ILE A 43 3.17 15.07 0.09
C ILE A 43 2.31 14.17 0.98
N ALA A 44 2.55 12.85 0.89
CA ALA A 44 1.93 11.88 1.77
C ALA A 44 2.95 11.02 2.49
N ASP A 45 2.55 10.52 3.66
CA ASP A 45 3.27 9.49 4.39
C ASP A 45 2.74 8.11 3.99
N TRP A 46 3.45 7.43 3.11
CA TRP A 46 3.14 6.06 2.72
C TRP A 46 3.61 5.07 3.78
N ARG A 47 2.68 4.24 4.27
CA ARG A 47 2.95 3.23 5.29
C ARG A 47 2.59 1.84 4.82
N PRO A 48 3.41 0.82 5.13
CA PRO A 48 3.05 -0.55 4.84
C PRO A 48 1.95 -1.05 5.78
N PHE A 49 1.04 -1.85 5.23
CA PHE A 49 0.08 -2.67 5.96
C PHE A 49 0.09 -4.07 5.38
N VAL A 50 0.16 -5.09 6.22
CA VAL A 50 0.22 -6.49 5.78
C VAL A 50 -1.13 -7.15 6.01
N LEU A 51 -1.91 -7.31 4.94
CA LEU A 51 -3.23 -7.93 4.99
C LEU A 51 -3.16 -9.39 5.45
N ASP A 52 -3.99 -9.77 6.39
CA ASP A 52 -4.25 -11.17 6.72
C ASP A 52 -5.40 -11.73 5.87
N ILE A 53 -5.13 -11.88 4.56
CA ILE A 53 -6.13 -12.39 3.61
C ILE A 53 -6.70 -13.74 4.03
N PRO A 54 -5.90 -14.71 4.56
CA PRO A 54 -6.44 -16.00 5.00
C PRO A 54 -7.56 -15.91 6.03
N SER A 55 -7.53 -14.92 6.91
CA SER A 55 -8.52 -14.79 8.00
C SER A 55 -9.94 -14.49 7.49
N TYR A 56 -10.10 -13.81 6.35
CA TYR A 56 -11.41 -13.39 5.83
C TYR A 56 -11.77 -13.94 4.45
N LEU A 57 -10.77 -14.24 3.59
CA LEU A 57 -11.00 -14.80 2.25
C LEU A 57 -10.50 -16.23 2.09
N GLY A 58 -10.05 -16.88 3.17
CA GLY A 58 -9.38 -18.16 3.07
C GLY A 58 -8.13 -18.11 2.19
N SER A 59 -7.54 -19.26 1.91
CA SER A 59 -6.29 -19.36 1.15
C SER A 59 -6.45 -20.24 -0.09
N ALA A 60 -5.65 -19.95 -1.10
CA ALA A 60 -5.51 -20.78 -2.28
C ALA A 60 -4.08 -20.69 -2.83
N LYS A 61 -3.61 -21.81 -3.41
CA LYS A 61 -2.33 -21.91 -4.11
C LYS A 61 -2.57 -22.49 -5.49
N LEU A 62 -1.97 -21.90 -6.49
CA LEU A 62 -1.99 -22.38 -7.85
C LEU A 62 -0.72 -23.19 -8.17
N ASP A 63 -0.75 -23.92 -9.28
CA ASP A 63 0.45 -24.52 -9.86
C ASP A 63 1.47 -23.43 -10.30
N LYS A 64 2.67 -23.85 -10.67
CA LYS A 64 3.72 -22.94 -11.15
C LYS A 64 3.29 -22.10 -12.36
N GLY A 65 2.38 -22.62 -13.19
CA GLY A 65 1.83 -21.90 -14.34
C GLY A 65 0.71 -20.92 -13.98
N GLY A 66 0.22 -20.94 -12.73
CA GLY A 66 -0.87 -20.09 -12.27
C GLY A 66 -2.22 -20.40 -12.91
N LYS A 67 -2.43 -21.63 -13.39
CA LYS A 67 -3.65 -22.05 -14.11
C LYS A 67 -4.55 -22.97 -13.29
N LYS A 68 -3.98 -23.86 -12.49
CA LYS A 68 -4.71 -24.89 -11.74
C LYS A 68 -4.56 -24.68 -10.24
N VAL A 69 -5.68 -24.69 -9.51
CA VAL A 69 -5.67 -24.68 -8.03
C VAL A 69 -5.13 -26.01 -7.53
N THR A 70 -4.06 -25.99 -6.74
CA THR A 70 -3.40 -27.17 -6.15
C THR A 70 -3.78 -27.38 -4.69
N LYS A 71 -4.11 -26.31 -3.97
CA LYS A 71 -4.55 -26.34 -2.58
C LYS A 71 -5.47 -25.16 -2.31
N GLN A 72 -6.54 -25.34 -1.54
CA GLN A 72 -7.45 -24.26 -1.16
C GLN A 72 -8.32 -24.66 0.04
N ASN A 73 -8.81 -23.66 0.79
CA ASN A 73 -9.80 -23.80 1.85
C ASN A 73 -10.90 -22.71 1.78
N ARG A 74 -11.09 -22.11 0.58
CA ARG A 74 -12.11 -21.08 0.35
C ARG A 74 -13.49 -21.67 0.18
N THR A 75 -14.51 -20.96 0.73
CA THR A 75 -15.91 -21.23 0.39
C THR A 75 -16.24 -20.71 -1.02
N GLU A 76 -17.43 -21.06 -1.53
CA GLU A 76 -17.90 -20.55 -2.83
C GLU A 76 -18.10 -19.04 -2.82
N GLU A 77 -18.58 -18.47 -1.71
CA GLU A 77 -18.75 -17.03 -1.53
C GLU A 77 -17.39 -16.31 -1.55
N GLN A 78 -16.40 -16.84 -0.81
CA GLN A 78 -15.04 -16.29 -0.81
C GLN A 78 -14.43 -16.35 -2.22
N TRP A 79 -14.63 -17.44 -2.97
CA TRP A 79 -14.18 -17.52 -4.36
C TRP A 79 -14.89 -16.50 -5.25
N SER A 80 -16.19 -16.30 -5.07
CA SER A 80 -16.96 -15.33 -5.84
C SER A 80 -16.44 -13.91 -5.59
N GLY A 81 -16.17 -13.56 -4.33
CA GLY A 81 -15.58 -12.27 -3.96
C GLY A 81 -14.18 -12.07 -4.56
N VAL A 82 -13.32 -13.08 -4.49
CA VAL A 82 -11.96 -13.02 -5.08
C VAL A 82 -12.00 -12.87 -6.60
N LYS A 83 -12.85 -13.65 -7.29
CA LYS A 83 -13.00 -13.54 -8.74
C LYS A 83 -13.51 -12.17 -9.16
N TYR A 84 -14.52 -11.65 -8.44
CA TYR A 84 -15.02 -10.31 -8.69
C TYR A 84 -13.95 -9.24 -8.50
N ALA A 85 -13.20 -9.28 -7.39
CA ALA A 85 -12.15 -8.31 -7.12
C ALA A 85 -11.08 -8.27 -8.24
N TYR A 86 -10.62 -9.43 -8.72
CA TYR A 86 -9.67 -9.47 -9.84
C TYR A 86 -10.28 -9.01 -11.16
N PHE A 87 -11.54 -9.32 -11.40
CA PHE A 87 -12.24 -8.87 -12.60
C PHE A 87 -12.39 -7.35 -12.59
N ASP A 88 -12.83 -6.80 -11.47
CA ASP A 88 -13.01 -5.37 -11.27
C ASP A 88 -11.68 -4.61 -11.37
N CYS A 89 -10.66 -5.05 -10.66
CA CYS A 89 -9.33 -4.42 -10.71
C CYS A 89 -8.75 -4.39 -12.12
N ARG A 90 -8.95 -5.43 -12.93
CA ARG A 90 -8.47 -5.46 -14.31
C ARG A 90 -9.19 -4.48 -15.22
N ARG A 91 -10.49 -4.20 -14.99
CA ARG A 91 -11.19 -3.14 -15.72
C ARG A 91 -10.47 -1.81 -15.59
N TYR A 92 -10.09 -1.46 -14.35
CA TYR A 92 -9.40 -0.19 -14.07
C TYR A 92 -7.92 -0.22 -14.46
N ALA A 93 -7.26 -1.35 -14.29
CA ALA A 93 -5.87 -1.53 -14.72
C ALA A 93 -5.71 -1.31 -16.22
N ASN A 94 -6.61 -1.89 -17.03
CA ASN A 94 -6.60 -1.75 -18.49
C ASN A 94 -6.79 -0.29 -18.95
N LEU A 95 -7.52 0.53 -18.16
CA LEU A 95 -7.68 1.97 -18.47
C LEU A 95 -6.41 2.79 -18.21
N SER A 96 -5.43 2.24 -17.51
CA SER A 96 -4.18 2.90 -17.10
C SER A 96 -2.94 2.15 -17.59
N ASP A 97 -3.07 1.27 -18.56
CA ASP A 97 -2.00 0.42 -19.11
C ASP A 97 -1.24 -0.40 -18.05
N LYS A 98 -1.93 -0.70 -16.94
CA LYS A 98 -1.39 -1.52 -15.86
C LYS A 98 -1.76 -2.98 -16.04
N THR A 99 -0.81 -3.88 -15.75
CA THR A 99 -1.04 -5.32 -15.74
C THR A 99 -1.36 -5.80 -14.33
N ILE A 100 -2.48 -6.51 -14.15
CA ILE A 100 -2.82 -7.23 -12.91
C ILE A 100 -3.05 -8.70 -13.27
N ARG A 101 -2.02 -9.53 -13.05
CA ARG A 101 -2.13 -11.00 -13.08
C ARG A 101 -2.53 -11.49 -11.70
N GLY A 102 -3.51 -12.41 -11.63
CA GLY A 102 -3.87 -13.03 -10.33
C GLY A 102 -2.65 -13.69 -9.70
N THR A 103 -2.48 -13.57 -8.40
CA THR A 103 -1.33 -14.15 -7.68
C THR A 103 -1.40 -15.68 -7.65
N VAL A 104 -0.25 -16.34 -7.62
CA VAL A 104 -0.16 -17.81 -7.59
C VAL A 104 -0.35 -18.40 -6.19
N LYS A 105 -0.17 -17.58 -5.17
CA LYS A 105 -0.38 -17.89 -3.75
C LYS A 105 -0.75 -16.61 -3.01
N ILE A 106 -1.14 -16.71 -1.75
CA ILE A 106 -1.16 -15.56 -0.85
C ILE A 106 0.27 -15.36 -0.37
N TRP A 107 0.86 -14.25 -0.79
CA TRP A 107 2.23 -13.88 -0.50
C TRP A 107 2.39 -13.35 0.93
N ASN A 108 3.49 -13.68 1.57
CA ASN A 108 3.95 -12.96 2.75
C ASN A 108 4.63 -11.66 2.30
N THR A 109 4.01 -10.53 2.61
CA THR A 109 4.51 -9.20 2.23
C THR A 109 5.21 -8.47 3.38
N ASN A 110 5.63 -9.17 4.44
CA ASN A 110 6.39 -8.55 5.52
C ASN A 110 7.74 -8.01 5.05
N LEU A 111 8.47 -8.77 4.25
CA LEU A 111 9.78 -8.33 3.77
C LEU A 111 9.73 -7.07 2.89
N PRO A 112 8.86 -6.96 1.88
CA PRO A 112 8.68 -5.68 1.17
C PRO A 112 8.14 -4.55 2.06
N ALA A 113 7.31 -4.84 3.06
CA ALA A 113 6.87 -3.86 4.04
C ALA A 113 8.04 -3.30 4.86
N ILE A 114 8.97 -4.17 5.29
CA ILE A 114 10.20 -3.77 5.98
C ILE A 114 11.10 -2.94 5.05
N GLY A 115 11.14 -3.25 3.74
CA GLY A 115 11.81 -2.42 2.75
C GLY A 115 11.28 -0.99 2.69
N MET A 116 9.96 -0.81 2.79
CA MET A 116 9.37 0.53 2.92
C MET A 116 9.83 1.25 4.20
N LEU A 117 9.84 0.55 5.34
CA LEU A 117 10.28 1.12 6.62
C LEU A 117 11.77 1.46 6.62
N TRP A 118 12.60 0.64 5.97
CA TRP A 118 14.02 0.90 5.75
C TRP A 118 14.24 2.23 5.03
N LEU A 119 13.53 2.46 3.93
CA LEU A 119 13.66 3.70 3.16
C LEU A 119 13.14 4.91 3.92
N LYS A 120 12.12 4.76 4.72
CA LYS A 120 11.62 5.84 5.59
C LYS A 120 12.64 6.28 6.64
N SER A 121 13.55 5.40 7.07
CA SER A 121 14.62 5.80 8.01
C SER A 121 15.66 6.76 7.42
N PHE A 122 15.66 6.92 6.09
CA PHE A 122 16.52 7.87 5.37
C PHE A 122 15.79 9.13 4.88
N ALA A 123 14.51 9.29 5.22
CA ALA A 123 13.69 10.39 4.67
C ALA A 123 14.26 11.79 4.96
N ASP A 124 14.92 11.97 6.10
CA ASP A 124 15.54 13.25 6.50
C ASP A 124 16.83 13.54 5.72
N LEU A 125 17.41 12.55 5.05
CA LEU A 125 18.65 12.66 4.26
C LEU A 125 18.38 12.83 2.77
N GLU A 126 17.11 12.78 2.38
CA GLU A 126 16.73 12.73 0.97
C GLU A 126 16.56 14.13 0.37
N GLU A 127 17.39 14.46 -0.62
CA GLU A 127 17.11 15.60 -1.51
C GLU A 127 15.91 15.24 -2.41
N GLN A 128 14.94 16.16 -2.51
CA GLN A 128 13.80 15.98 -3.41
C GLN A 128 14.30 15.85 -4.86
N SER A 129 14.25 14.65 -5.38
CA SER A 129 14.56 14.41 -6.79
C SER A 129 13.33 14.63 -7.66
N SER A 130 13.56 14.97 -8.94
CA SER A 130 12.49 15.09 -9.95
C SER A 130 11.72 13.77 -10.18
N GLN A 131 12.25 12.64 -9.68
CA GLN A 131 11.67 11.30 -9.83
C GLN A 131 10.83 10.85 -8.61
N GLY A 132 10.58 11.75 -7.66
CA GLY A 132 9.94 11.42 -6.40
C GLY A 132 10.93 10.90 -5.33
N SER A 133 10.43 10.61 -4.14
CA SER A 133 11.22 10.08 -3.04
C SER A 133 11.74 8.66 -3.30
N MET A 134 12.80 8.22 -2.59
CA MET A 134 13.28 6.83 -2.65
C MET A 134 12.15 5.85 -2.38
N LEU A 135 11.30 6.16 -1.40
CA LEU A 135 10.15 5.33 -1.07
C LEU A 135 9.16 5.24 -2.24
N GLU A 136 8.89 6.33 -2.93
CA GLU A 136 8.00 6.32 -4.09
C GLU A 136 8.59 5.54 -5.27
N ARG A 137 9.91 5.67 -5.52
CA ARG A 137 10.60 4.84 -6.52
C ARG A 137 10.55 3.35 -6.17
N TYR A 138 10.73 3.02 -4.88
CA TYR A 138 10.59 1.64 -4.39
C TYR A 138 9.18 1.09 -4.61
N ILE A 139 8.15 1.87 -4.27
CA ILE A 139 6.77 1.48 -4.51
C ILE A 139 6.55 1.13 -5.99
N ASP A 140 7.05 1.93 -6.92
CA ASP A 140 6.92 1.64 -8.34
C ASP A 140 7.74 0.41 -8.77
N ALA A 141 8.98 0.32 -8.31
CA ALA A 141 9.89 -0.78 -8.65
C ALA A 141 9.44 -2.15 -8.12
N ILE A 142 8.58 -2.19 -7.09
CA ILE A 142 8.11 -3.46 -6.52
C ILE A 142 6.68 -3.81 -6.92
N PHE A 143 5.75 -2.84 -6.97
CA PHE A 143 4.35 -3.13 -7.27
C PHE A 143 4.12 -3.59 -8.71
N GLU A 144 4.70 -2.91 -9.67
CA GLU A 144 4.47 -3.22 -11.08
C GLU A 144 5.00 -4.62 -11.47
N PRO A 145 6.28 -4.98 -11.19
CA PRO A 145 6.78 -6.32 -11.48
C PRO A 145 6.07 -7.42 -10.67
N PHE A 146 5.70 -7.14 -9.42
CA PHE A 146 4.92 -8.09 -8.61
C PHE A 146 3.60 -8.46 -9.29
N TRP A 147 2.83 -7.47 -9.75
CA TRP A 147 1.57 -7.72 -10.42
C TRP A 147 1.72 -8.30 -11.83
N LYS A 148 2.91 -8.22 -12.40
CA LYS A 148 3.32 -8.96 -13.61
C LYS A 148 3.80 -10.38 -13.32
N ARG A 149 3.89 -10.81 -12.05
CA ARG A 149 4.46 -12.09 -11.58
C ARG A 149 5.95 -12.24 -11.89
N GLU A 150 6.72 -11.20 -11.81
CA GLU A 150 8.15 -11.15 -12.12
C GLU A 150 9.03 -11.17 -10.87
N LEU A 151 8.45 -10.99 -9.67
CA LEU A 151 9.18 -10.94 -8.40
C LEU A 151 8.72 -12.03 -7.43
N ASP A 152 9.67 -12.69 -6.79
CA ASP A 152 9.48 -13.44 -5.54
C ASP A 152 9.80 -12.51 -4.36
N VAL A 153 8.77 -11.89 -3.80
CA VAL A 153 8.92 -10.87 -2.75
C VAL A 153 9.18 -11.44 -1.36
N GLU A 154 9.20 -12.77 -1.23
CA GLU A 154 9.62 -13.46 -0.01
C GLU A 154 11.12 -13.76 0.00
N ASP A 155 11.80 -13.56 -1.13
CA ASP A 155 13.26 -13.72 -1.26
C ASP A 155 13.98 -12.40 -0.97
N LEU A 156 14.83 -12.42 0.08
CA LEU A 156 15.63 -11.27 0.48
C LEU A 156 16.50 -10.74 -0.67
N SER A 157 17.08 -11.63 -1.48
CA SER A 157 17.94 -11.23 -2.60
C SER A 157 17.18 -10.45 -3.68
N VAL A 158 15.88 -10.72 -3.80
CA VAL A 158 14.98 -9.96 -4.71
C VAL A 158 14.76 -8.56 -4.16
N ILE A 159 14.48 -8.42 -2.88
CA ILE A 159 14.27 -7.10 -2.25
C ILE A 159 15.56 -6.27 -2.29
N LEU A 160 16.71 -6.86 -2.03
CA LEU A 160 18.01 -6.18 -2.16
C LEU A 160 18.22 -5.65 -3.59
N ARG A 161 17.98 -6.46 -4.62
CA ARG A 161 18.07 -6.00 -6.01
C ARG A 161 17.11 -4.86 -6.34
N VAL A 162 15.89 -4.87 -5.79
CA VAL A 162 14.94 -3.76 -5.98
C VAL A 162 15.46 -2.49 -5.32
N LEU A 163 16.06 -2.57 -4.12
CA LEU A 163 16.69 -1.43 -3.45
C LEU A 163 17.88 -0.89 -4.26
N GLU A 164 18.78 -1.78 -4.74
CA GLU A 164 19.90 -1.42 -5.61
C GLU A 164 19.44 -0.74 -6.92
N GLN A 165 18.38 -1.25 -7.53
CA GLN A 165 17.82 -0.72 -8.78
C GLN A 165 17.35 0.73 -8.68
N ILE A 166 16.98 1.18 -7.48
CA ILE A 166 16.54 2.56 -7.21
C ILE A 166 17.64 3.41 -6.57
N ASP A 167 18.88 2.93 -6.56
CA ASP A 167 20.03 3.58 -5.92
C ASP A 167 19.81 3.86 -4.41
N ALA A 168 19.09 2.95 -3.73
CA ALA A 168 18.86 3.07 -2.30
C ALA A 168 19.99 2.38 -1.49
N PRO A 169 20.23 2.83 -0.24
CA PRO A 169 21.17 2.16 0.64
C PRO A 169 20.76 0.71 0.91
N THR A 170 21.70 -0.23 0.77
CA THR A 170 21.51 -1.66 1.06
C THR A 170 22.35 -2.15 2.22
N ASP A 171 23.41 -1.42 2.55
CA ASP A 171 24.29 -1.75 3.67
C ASP A 171 23.52 -1.68 4.99
N GLY A 172 23.49 -2.81 5.71
CA GLY A 172 22.71 -2.92 6.95
C GLY A 172 21.26 -3.35 6.78
N PHE A 173 20.73 -3.48 5.55
CA PHE A 173 19.34 -3.91 5.36
C PHE A 173 19.04 -5.30 5.92
N LEU A 174 19.96 -6.27 5.75
CA LEU A 174 19.75 -7.62 6.27
C LEU A 174 19.59 -7.66 7.80
N PRO A 175 20.53 -7.12 8.61
CA PRO A 175 20.35 -7.10 10.06
C PRO A 175 19.13 -6.26 10.48
N TYR A 176 18.82 -5.16 9.79
CA TYR A 176 17.60 -4.39 10.02
C TYR A 176 16.34 -5.23 9.78
N ALA A 177 16.27 -5.94 8.65
CA ALA A 177 15.12 -6.75 8.30
C ALA A 177 14.88 -7.93 9.25
N GLN A 178 15.95 -8.46 9.88
CA GLN A 178 15.87 -9.55 10.85
C GLN A 178 15.69 -9.08 12.31
N GLY A 179 15.87 -7.79 12.58
CA GLY A 179 15.86 -7.20 13.93
C GLY A 179 14.86 -6.05 14.06
N GLU A 180 15.38 -4.83 14.05
CA GLU A 180 14.61 -3.61 14.30
C GLU A 180 13.45 -3.43 13.33
N GLY A 181 13.69 -3.62 12.04
CA GLY A 181 12.67 -3.49 10.99
C GLY A 181 11.53 -4.48 11.14
N ALA A 182 11.83 -5.74 11.52
CA ALA A 182 10.80 -6.74 11.79
C ALA A 182 9.96 -6.35 13.02
N THR A 183 10.59 -5.87 14.09
CA THR A 183 9.92 -5.40 15.30
C THR A 183 9.02 -4.19 15.01
N LEU A 184 9.54 -3.22 14.28
CA LEU A 184 8.80 -2.03 13.89
C LEU A 184 7.61 -2.36 12.98
N ASN A 185 7.80 -3.27 12.02
CA ASN A 185 6.73 -3.72 11.16
C ASN A 185 5.60 -4.40 11.96
N THR A 186 5.95 -5.31 12.89
CA THR A 186 4.96 -5.96 13.76
C THR A 186 4.18 -4.94 14.58
N TRP A 187 4.87 -4.03 15.23
CA TRP A 187 4.24 -2.97 16.01
C TRP A 187 3.33 -2.08 15.16
N LEU A 188 3.76 -1.72 13.95
CA LEU A 188 2.95 -0.91 13.03
C LEU A 188 1.66 -1.62 12.61
N GLN A 189 1.72 -2.94 12.33
CA GLN A 189 0.52 -3.72 12.01
C GLN A 189 -0.46 -3.74 13.19
N GLU A 190 0.03 -3.97 14.41
CA GLU A 190 -0.80 -3.96 15.62
C GLU A 190 -1.41 -2.57 15.88
N SER A 191 -0.59 -1.51 15.76
CA SER A 191 -1.05 -0.13 15.90
C SER A 191 -2.12 0.23 14.88
N ALA A 192 -1.91 -0.14 13.62
CA ALA A 192 -2.88 0.08 12.54
C ALA A 192 -4.20 -0.66 12.81
N PHE A 193 -4.13 -1.91 13.23
CA PHE A 193 -5.30 -2.70 13.58
C PHE A 193 -6.07 -2.09 14.75
N ASN A 194 -5.37 -1.66 15.82
CA ASN A 194 -5.98 -1.02 16.98
C ASN A 194 -6.63 0.33 16.64
N LYS A 195 -6.16 1.01 15.60
CA LYS A 195 -6.80 2.21 15.02
C LYS A 195 -7.98 1.88 14.09
N GLY A 196 -8.35 0.61 13.99
CA GLY A 196 -9.45 0.14 13.17
C GLY A 196 -9.16 0.18 11.65
N ILE A 197 -7.89 0.05 11.24
CA ILE A 197 -7.53 -0.17 9.84
C ILE A 197 -7.72 -1.65 9.56
N PHE A 198 -8.64 -1.97 8.65
CA PHE A 198 -9.04 -3.34 8.34
C PHE A 198 -8.68 -3.76 6.92
N GLY A 199 -8.22 -2.83 6.08
CA GLY A 199 -7.90 -3.07 4.68
C GLY A 199 -7.14 -1.92 4.05
N VAL A 200 -6.78 -2.08 2.77
CA VAL A 200 -6.00 -1.09 2.02
C VAL A 200 -6.53 -0.93 0.58
N PRO A 201 -6.39 0.26 -0.04
CA PRO A 201 -5.77 1.45 0.51
C PRO A 201 -6.64 2.08 1.61
N THR A 202 -6.01 2.53 2.69
CA THR A 202 -6.66 3.35 3.72
C THR A 202 -5.92 4.67 3.85
N PHE A 203 -6.67 5.75 3.86
CA PHE A 203 -6.19 7.13 3.94
C PHE A 203 -6.61 7.73 5.27
N ILE A 204 -5.69 8.45 5.93
CA ILE A 204 -5.93 9.15 7.20
C ILE A 204 -5.50 10.60 7.03
N LEU A 205 -6.36 11.53 7.47
CA LEU A 205 -6.05 12.95 7.55
C LEU A 205 -5.76 13.30 9.03
N PRO A 206 -4.52 13.31 9.47
CA PRO A 206 -4.17 13.44 10.90
C PRO A 206 -4.53 14.79 11.50
N ASN A 207 -4.65 15.84 10.68
CA ASN A 207 -4.92 17.22 11.12
C ASN A 207 -6.39 17.64 10.96
N GLU A 208 -7.27 16.76 10.48
CA GLU A 208 -8.70 17.06 10.47
C GLU A 208 -9.24 16.99 11.91
N PRO A 209 -10.01 18.00 12.34
CA PRO A 209 -10.64 17.95 13.66
C PRO A 209 -11.55 16.71 13.71
N ALA A 210 -11.18 15.76 14.54
CA ALA A 210 -11.95 14.56 14.73
C ALA A 210 -13.30 14.91 15.37
N MET A 211 -14.36 14.87 14.58
CA MET A 211 -15.69 14.80 15.16
C MET A 211 -15.94 13.41 15.79
N ASP A 212 -15.20 12.40 15.33
CA ASP A 212 -15.13 11.02 15.78
C ASP A 212 -13.83 10.41 15.25
N PRO A 213 -13.02 9.69 16.05
CA PRO A 213 -11.80 9.02 15.59
C PRO A 213 -12.00 8.10 14.37
N GLN A 214 -13.23 7.72 14.06
CA GLN A 214 -13.56 6.94 12.87
C GLN A 214 -13.77 7.81 11.62
N HIS A 215 -14.05 9.09 11.73
CA HIS A 215 -14.36 9.98 10.60
C HIS A 215 -13.13 10.46 9.82
N GLU A 216 -11.93 10.22 10.33
CA GLU A 216 -10.67 10.59 9.67
C GLU A 216 -10.14 9.52 8.72
N LYS A 217 -10.75 8.34 8.70
CA LYS A 217 -10.32 7.20 7.88
C LYS A 217 -11.21 7.05 6.66
N PHE A 218 -10.55 6.92 5.52
CA PHE A 218 -11.20 6.68 4.24
C PHE A 218 -10.64 5.38 3.64
N PHE A 219 -11.51 4.41 3.41
CA PHE A 219 -11.13 3.14 2.80
C PHE A 219 -11.54 3.14 1.32
N GLY A 220 -10.59 2.80 0.46
CA GLY A 220 -10.81 2.69 -0.97
C GLY A 220 -10.41 3.95 -1.76
N ARG A 221 -9.95 3.74 -3.00
CA ARG A 221 -9.50 4.82 -3.90
C ARG A 221 -10.63 5.74 -4.37
N GLU A 222 -11.86 5.29 -4.32
CA GLU A 222 -13.07 6.05 -4.63
C GLU A 222 -13.28 7.24 -3.68
N GLN A 223 -12.60 7.24 -2.54
CA GLN A 223 -12.63 8.34 -1.56
C GLN A 223 -11.73 9.53 -1.96
N LEU A 224 -10.86 9.38 -2.96
CA LEU A 224 -9.91 10.43 -3.36
C LEU A 224 -10.56 11.79 -3.68
N PRO A 225 -11.74 11.89 -4.34
CA PRO A 225 -12.41 13.18 -4.54
C PRO A 225 -12.74 13.86 -3.21
N ARG A 226 -13.25 13.11 -2.22
CA ARG A 226 -13.58 13.66 -0.91
C ARG A 226 -12.32 14.05 -0.12
N ILE A 227 -11.30 13.23 -0.15
CA ILE A 227 -9.98 13.52 0.45
C ILE A 227 -9.41 14.81 -0.16
N SER A 228 -9.44 14.94 -1.49
CA SER A 228 -8.99 16.16 -2.17
C SER A 228 -9.76 17.41 -1.72
N TRP A 229 -11.08 17.29 -1.56
CA TRP A 229 -11.91 18.39 -1.08
C TRP A 229 -11.58 18.80 0.35
N LEU A 230 -11.35 17.83 1.25
CA LEU A 230 -10.90 18.08 2.62
C LEU A 230 -9.53 18.77 2.65
N LEU A 231 -8.55 18.25 1.90
CA LEU A 231 -7.20 18.83 1.80
C LEU A 231 -7.19 20.25 1.22
N LYS A 232 -8.23 20.64 0.46
CA LYS A 232 -8.45 22.01 -0.03
C LYS A 232 -9.18 22.90 0.98
N GLY A 233 -9.37 22.49 2.20
CA GLY A 233 -10.12 23.24 3.22
C GLY A 233 -11.63 23.32 2.92
N ARG A 234 -12.20 22.27 2.34
CA ARG A 234 -13.65 22.16 2.01
C ARG A 234 -14.16 23.23 1.05
N GLN A 235 -13.33 23.67 0.12
CA GLN A 235 -13.72 24.67 -0.88
C GLN A 235 -14.65 24.05 -1.93
N GLY A 236 -15.77 24.72 -2.17
CA GLY A 236 -16.82 24.28 -3.11
C GLY A 236 -17.73 23.18 -2.53
N PRO A 237 -18.64 22.64 -3.33
CA PRO A 237 -19.56 21.59 -2.88
C PRO A 237 -18.79 20.31 -2.52
N ALA A 238 -19.23 19.63 -1.45
CA ALA A 238 -18.67 18.34 -1.09
C ALA A 238 -18.94 17.33 -2.22
N PRO A 239 -17.91 16.59 -2.69
CA PRO A 239 -18.11 15.61 -3.73
C PRO A 239 -18.94 14.43 -3.21
N ASP A 240 -19.91 14.02 -4.01
CA ASP A 240 -20.62 12.77 -3.84
C ASP A 240 -20.25 11.88 -5.04
N VAL A 241 -19.79 10.67 -4.78
CA VAL A 241 -19.37 9.72 -5.82
C VAL A 241 -20.52 9.44 -6.80
N ALA A 242 -21.76 9.42 -6.32
CA ALA A 242 -22.94 9.19 -7.15
C ALA A 242 -23.17 10.29 -8.22
N TYR A 243 -22.75 11.54 -7.96
CA TYR A 243 -22.91 12.65 -8.89
C TYR A 243 -21.79 12.77 -9.94
N LEU A 244 -20.72 11.99 -9.82
CA LEU A 244 -19.65 11.94 -10.83
C LEU A 244 -20.05 11.16 -12.09
N LEU A 245 -21.26 10.65 -12.12
CA LEU A 245 -21.84 9.91 -13.26
C LEU A 245 -22.59 10.79 -14.25
N ASN A 246 -22.71 12.10 -14.00
CA ASN A 246 -23.40 13.09 -14.85
C ASN A 246 -22.41 13.88 -15.70
#